data_cc9b1594b75a32dc7a0e33bb947aff9f
#
_entry.id   cc9b1594b75a32dc7a0e33bb947aff9f
#
_cell.length_a   1.000
_cell.length_b   1.000
_cell.length_c   1.000
_cell.angle_alpha   90.00
_cell.angle_beta   90.00
_cell.angle_gamma   90.00
#
_symmetry.space_group_name_H-M   'P 1'
#
loop_
_entity.id
_entity.type
_entity.pdbx_description
1 polymer ?
#
loop_
_entity_poly.entity_id
_entity_poly.type
_entity_poly.pdbx_seq_one_letter_code
_entity_poly.pdbx_strand_id
1 'polypeptide(L)'
;MGTLQKSLRTRHITMISIGGVIGTGLFVGTGKNILSTGPAAVVSYAIACLLIVLVMQMVGEMAAGEIVLGKKYGGSVELGSFASYAGKYIGPWAGFTVGWLYWASWVFIVGLEAALIGGMLHNWFPIIPIWVGSIGVTLLMTIINIYSVKSFGEFEYWLSFIKVTAILVFLVVGTAMIFGIWPNYEPKGLDILTGYGGFAPNGIVPILTAIVFVIFSICGAEVAAIAAAESDNPAKNIVRAIRNVVFRLGLFFVGSVAIMIMIVPWNDSKLLAAPYANILTIAGLPIAAQIIQVVIFISLISVLNSALYTSSRMLLEMSRQGNAPKIFSHIKNRRGAPVPAIIGSTVVAYICAMLYFISPEVIFYFLGNCVGGLMIVVYIFIAISQIRFRRYYDKVSGERLSIKMWLFPYLSYVTIGILTVVYLCQMIIESLRPQFYLSSFVLIGSIVLFFIMRKASSRRPVEQIEEKLISE
;
A
#
# COMPACT_ATOMS: atom_id res chain seq x y z
N MET A 1 15.47 17.05 21.10
CA MET A 1 14.59 16.21 20.29
C MET A 1 15.45 15.21 19.54
N GLY A 2 15.23 13.89 19.71
CA GLY A 2 16.01 12.86 19.03
C GLY A 2 15.75 12.89 17.53
N THR A 3 16.81 12.93 16.72
CA THR A 3 16.72 12.81 15.26
C THR A 3 16.59 11.34 14.88
N LEU A 4 15.73 11.02 13.90
CA LEU A 4 15.69 9.71 13.27
C LEU A 4 17.07 9.39 12.67
N GLN A 5 17.65 8.25 13.03
CA GLN A 5 18.94 7.85 12.47
C GLN A 5 18.77 7.42 11.00
N LYS A 6 19.53 8.04 10.10
CA LYS A 6 19.69 7.60 8.70
C LYS A 6 20.50 6.29 8.70
N SER A 7 19.85 5.15 8.89
CA SER A 7 20.53 3.85 9.06
C SER A 7 20.30 2.87 7.90
N LEU A 8 19.42 3.23 6.94
CA LEU A 8 19.10 2.38 5.81
C LEU A 8 20.08 2.60 4.65
N ARG A 9 20.75 1.53 4.21
CA ARG A 9 21.61 1.54 3.01
C ARG A 9 20.76 1.46 1.73
N THR A 10 21.29 1.89 0.59
CA THR A 10 20.63 1.84 -0.72
C THR A 10 20.09 0.44 -1.05
N ARG A 11 20.79 -0.64 -0.68
CA ARG A 11 20.33 -2.03 -0.88
C ARG A 11 19.04 -2.33 -0.12
N HIS A 12 18.91 -1.82 1.13
CA HIS A 12 17.71 -2.00 1.95
C HIS A 12 16.53 -1.27 1.32
N ILE A 13 16.72 0.00 0.93
CA ILE A 13 15.70 0.82 0.26
C ILE A 13 15.21 0.13 -1.03
N THR A 14 16.14 -0.40 -1.83
CA THR A 14 15.79 -1.10 -3.05
C THR A 14 14.94 -2.35 -2.78
N MET A 15 15.34 -3.19 -1.81
CA MET A 15 14.58 -4.41 -1.47
C MET A 15 13.27 -4.13 -0.77
N ILE A 16 13.21 -3.18 0.18
CA ILE A 16 11.97 -2.72 0.81
C ILE A 16 11.01 -2.22 -0.27
N SER A 17 11.50 -1.45 -1.24
CA SER A 17 10.68 -0.95 -2.33
C SER A 17 10.20 -2.05 -3.28
N ILE A 18 10.94 -3.16 -3.45
CA ILE A 18 10.54 -4.30 -4.29
C ILE A 18 9.60 -5.23 -3.52
N GLY A 19 9.96 -5.57 -2.31
CA GLY A 19 9.24 -6.56 -1.51
C GLY A 19 8.04 -6.00 -0.77
N GLY A 20 8.03 -4.69 -0.47
CA GLY A 20 6.94 -4.05 0.27
C GLY A 20 5.60 -4.06 -0.48
N VAL A 21 5.63 -4.21 -1.81
CA VAL A 21 4.41 -4.32 -2.65
C VAL A 21 3.93 -5.77 -2.78
N ILE A 22 4.84 -6.74 -2.63
CA ILE A 22 4.53 -8.17 -2.77
C ILE A 22 3.98 -8.67 -1.44
N GLY A 23 2.66 -8.79 -1.35
CA GLY A 23 1.96 -9.17 -0.13
C GLY A 23 0.74 -10.05 -0.40
N THR A 24 -0.16 -10.02 0.55
CA THR A 24 -1.42 -10.77 0.60
C THR A 24 -2.29 -10.58 -0.62
N GLY A 25 -2.38 -9.34 -1.09
CA GLY A 25 -3.21 -9.01 -2.24
C GLY A 25 -2.82 -9.80 -3.49
N LEU A 26 -1.50 -10.00 -3.71
CA LEU A 26 -1.02 -10.77 -4.84
C LEU A 26 -1.16 -12.29 -4.60
N PHE A 27 -0.72 -12.78 -3.45
CA PHE A 27 -0.67 -14.24 -3.21
C PHE A 27 -2.04 -14.85 -2.88
N VAL A 28 -2.87 -14.15 -2.09
CA VAL A 28 -4.13 -14.67 -1.57
C VAL A 28 -5.32 -14.13 -2.36
N GLY A 29 -5.34 -12.84 -2.68
CA GLY A 29 -6.49 -12.19 -3.32
C GLY A 29 -6.65 -12.48 -4.81
N THR A 30 -5.58 -12.84 -5.52
CA THR A 30 -5.58 -13.00 -6.98
C THR A 30 -6.57 -14.08 -7.45
N GLY A 31 -6.60 -15.24 -6.78
CA GLY A 31 -7.48 -16.33 -7.18
C GLY A 31 -8.96 -15.96 -7.16
N LYS A 32 -9.43 -15.28 -6.11
CA LYS A 32 -10.83 -14.84 -6.02
C LYS A 32 -11.15 -13.72 -7.03
N ASN A 33 -10.18 -12.83 -7.31
CA ASN A 33 -10.36 -11.84 -8.37
C ASN A 33 -10.54 -12.52 -9.73
N ILE A 34 -9.77 -13.56 -10.04
CA ILE A 34 -9.94 -14.34 -11.27
C ILE A 34 -11.31 -15.06 -11.27
N LEU A 35 -11.72 -15.68 -10.16
CA LEU A 35 -13.04 -16.31 -10.04
C LEU A 35 -14.19 -15.34 -10.28
N SER A 36 -14.07 -14.10 -9.84
CA SER A 36 -15.13 -13.09 -9.99
C SER A 36 -15.15 -12.43 -11.36
N THR A 37 -13.98 -12.18 -11.98
CA THR A 37 -13.86 -11.41 -13.23
C THR A 37 -13.70 -12.28 -14.46
N GLY A 38 -13.35 -13.54 -14.29
CA GLY A 38 -12.88 -14.39 -15.39
C GLY A 38 -11.49 -13.97 -15.90
N PRO A 39 -11.14 -14.32 -17.14
CA PRO A 39 -9.89 -13.92 -17.79
C PRO A 39 -9.67 -12.40 -17.83
N ALA A 40 -10.75 -11.59 -17.80
CA ALA A 40 -10.68 -10.14 -17.72
C ALA A 40 -10.02 -9.61 -16.44
N ALA A 41 -9.70 -10.45 -15.46
CA ALA A 41 -8.86 -10.09 -14.32
C ALA A 41 -7.59 -9.36 -14.74
N VAL A 42 -6.93 -9.79 -15.81
CA VAL A 42 -5.70 -9.16 -16.33
C VAL A 42 -5.91 -7.69 -16.66
N VAL A 43 -7.09 -7.31 -17.15
CA VAL A 43 -7.46 -5.92 -17.47
C VAL A 43 -7.57 -5.09 -16.19
N SER A 44 -8.23 -5.63 -15.14
CA SER A 44 -8.34 -4.95 -13.84
C SER A 44 -6.96 -4.68 -13.24
N TYR A 45 -6.06 -5.67 -13.30
CA TYR A 45 -4.68 -5.53 -12.83
C TYR A 45 -3.89 -4.53 -13.67
N ALA A 46 -4.01 -4.56 -14.99
CA ALA A 46 -3.34 -3.61 -15.88
C ALA A 46 -3.79 -2.16 -15.64
N ILE A 47 -5.10 -1.93 -15.48
CA ILE A 47 -5.66 -0.60 -15.19
C ILE A 47 -5.16 -0.11 -13.82
N ALA A 48 -5.27 -0.92 -12.77
CA ALA A 48 -4.82 -0.54 -11.44
C ALA A 48 -3.31 -0.25 -11.42
N CYS A 49 -2.48 -1.09 -12.04
CA CYS A 49 -1.04 -0.87 -12.17
C CYS A 49 -0.74 0.44 -12.92
N LEU A 50 -1.44 0.73 -14.02
CA LEU A 50 -1.28 1.97 -14.78
C LEU A 50 -1.60 3.19 -13.90
N LEU A 51 -2.72 3.18 -13.17
CA LEU A 51 -3.11 4.27 -12.27
C LEU A 51 -2.04 4.53 -11.21
N ILE A 52 -1.51 3.46 -10.59
CA ILE A 52 -0.43 3.59 -9.59
C ILE A 52 0.85 4.15 -10.22
N VAL A 53 1.22 3.70 -11.42
CA VAL A 53 2.38 4.24 -12.15
C VAL A 53 2.22 5.74 -12.40
N LEU A 54 1.04 6.21 -12.81
CA LEU A 54 0.76 7.62 -13.03
C LEU A 54 0.87 8.41 -11.72
N VAL A 55 0.31 7.89 -10.63
CA VAL A 55 0.42 8.50 -9.29
C VAL A 55 1.88 8.56 -8.82
N MET A 56 2.64 7.47 -9.03
CA MET A 56 4.07 7.46 -8.69
C MET A 56 4.87 8.48 -9.50
N GLN A 57 4.55 8.67 -10.78
CA GLN A 57 5.17 9.70 -11.60
C GLN A 57 4.89 11.10 -11.06
N MET A 58 3.65 11.36 -10.57
CA MET A 58 3.25 12.62 -9.94
C MET A 58 4.02 12.88 -8.63
N VAL A 59 4.15 11.86 -7.78
CA VAL A 59 4.93 11.93 -6.54
C VAL A 59 6.39 12.23 -6.84
N GLY A 60 6.96 11.54 -7.82
CA GLY A 60 8.35 11.77 -8.22
C GLY A 60 8.61 13.14 -8.79
N GLU A 61 7.68 13.70 -9.55
CA GLU A 61 7.77 15.07 -10.05
C GLU A 61 7.79 16.08 -8.90
N MET A 62 6.88 15.95 -7.92
CA MET A 62 6.84 16.81 -6.75
C MET A 62 8.13 16.69 -5.92
N ALA A 63 8.58 15.48 -5.65
CA ALA A 63 9.79 15.26 -4.87
C ALA A 63 11.06 15.82 -5.55
N ALA A 64 11.19 15.63 -6.88
CA ALA A 64 12.30 16.18 -7.64
C ALA A 64 12.29 17.71 -7.65
N GLY A 65 11.12 18.32 -7.77
CA GLY A 65 10.97 19.77 -7.79
C GLY A 65 11.21 20.42 -6.43
N GLU A 66 10.79 19.78 -5.33
CA GLU A 66 11.09 20.25 -3.97
C GLU A 66 12.59 20.29 -3.70
N ILE A 67 13.36 19.33 -4.22
CA ILE A 67 14.83 19.33 -4.12
C ILE A 67 15.42 20.54 -4.85
N VAL A 68 14.91 20.87 -6.04
CA VAL A 68 15.36 22.02 -6.83
C VAL A 68 15.02 23.32 -6.12
N LEU A 69 13.77 23.47 -5.64
CA LEU A 69 13.31 24.65 -4.91
C LEU A 69 14.11 24.88 -3.62
N GLY A 70 14.38 23.82 -2.84
CA GLY A 70 15.17 23.89 -1.61
C GLY A 70 16.61 24.33 -1.86
N LYS A 71 17.24 23.84 -2.93
CA LYS A 71 18.59 24.29 -3.33
C LYS A 71 18.63 25.76 -3.75
N LYS A 72 17.60 26.23 -4.48
CA LYS A 72 17.55 27.57 -5.03
C LYS A 72 17.22 28.63 -3.98
N TYR A 73 16.33 28.32 -3.06
CA TYR A 73 15.80 29.29 -2.09
C TYR A 73 16.29 29.08 -0.65
N GLY A 74 17.20 28.13 -0.40
CA GLY A 74 17.85 27.93 0.90
C GLY A 74 16.93 27.40 2.00
N GLY A 75 15.77 26.83 1.63
CA GLY A 75 14.87 26.18 2.58
C GLY A 75 15.34 24.78 2.97
N SER A 76 14.99 24.31 4.16
CA SER A 76 15.06 22.90 4.50
C SER A 76 14.23 22.12 3.47
N VAL A 77 14.88 21.22 2.73
CA VAL A 77 14.17 20.33 1.80
C VAL A 77 13.40 19.35 2.68
N GLU A 78 12.19 19.72 3.09
CA GLU A 78 11.24 18.76 3.62
C GLU A 78 10.80 17.89 2.45
N LEU A 79 11.52 16.80 2.25
CA LEU A 79 11.07 15.73 1.38
C LEU A 79 9.86 15.09 2.06
N GLY A 80 8.71 15.77 1.84
CA GLY A 80 7.50 15.51 2.58
C GLY A 80 6.86 14.20 2.22
N SER A 81 6.16 13.66 3.19
CA SER A 81 5.14 12.64 2.95
C SER A 81 4.03 13.22 2.05
N PHE A 82 3.17 12.36 1.48
CA PHE A 82 2.00 12.82 0.69
C PHE A 82 1.16 13.87 1.44
N ALA A 83 1.07 13.73 2.77
CA ALA A 83 0.40 14.68 3.64
C ALA A 83 1.06 16.09 3.59
N SER A 84 2.40 16.17 3.55
CA SER A 84 3.10 17.44 3.43
C SER A 84 2.85 18.11 2.09
N TYR A 85 2.86 17.35 0.97
CA TYR A 85 2.52 17.90 -0.35
C TYR A 85 1.07 18.38 -0.42
N ALA A 86 0.11 17.59 0.10
CA ALA A 86 -1.28 18.00 0.17
C ALA A 86 -1.45 19.26 1.05
N GLY A 87 -0.77 19.31 2.20
CA GLY A 87 -0.76 20.47 3.08
C GLY A 87 -0.22 21.73 2.43
N LYS A 88 0.89 21.61 1.70
CA LYS A 88 1.58 22.74 1.04
C LYS A 88 0.82 23.26 -0.19
N TYR A 89 0.33 22.36 -1.06
CA TYR A 89 -0.23 22.74 -2.34
C TYR A 89 -1.76 22.80 -2.39
N ILE A 90 -2.48 22.14 -1.49
CA ILE A 90 -3.94 22.26 -1.39
C ILE A 90 -4.34 23.12 -0.18
N GLY A 91 -3.77 22.80 0.99
CA GLY A 91 -4.02 23.52 2.23
C GLY A 91 -3.90 22.62 3.46
N PRO A 92 -3.77 23.20 4.66
CA PRO A 92 -3.53 22.44 5.90
C PRO A 92 -4.56 21.34 6.18
N TRP A 93 -5.83 21.56 5.84
CA TRP A 93 -6.89 20.56 5.99
C TRP A 93 -6.67 19.33 5.14
N ALA A 94 -6.15 19.51 3.93
CA ALA A 94 -5.86 18.40 3.02
C ALA A 94 -4.67 17.56 3.52
N GLY A 95 -3.62 18.22 4.03
CA GLY A 95 -2.49 17.53 4.65
C GLY A 95 -2.90 16.70 5.86
N PHE A 96 -3.74 17.28 6.73
CA PHE A 96 -4.32 16.58 7.88
C PHE A 96 -5.12 15.35 7.43
N THR A 97 -6.05 15.55 6.49
CA THR A 97 -6.91 14.48 5.97
C THR A 97 -6.09 13.34 5.34
N VAL A 98 -5.17 13.65 4.43
CA VAL A 98 -4.30 12.65 3.78
C VAL A 98 -3.48 11.88 4.81
N GLY A 99 -2.96 12.56 5.84
CA GLY A 99 -2.22 11.92 6.92
C GLY A 99 -3.05 10.85 7.64
N TRP A 100 -4.27 11.18 8.05
CA TRP A 100 -5.16 10.26 8.75
C TRP A 100 -5.67 9.14 7.86
N LEU A 101 -6.02 9.40 6.59
CA LEU A 101 -6.43 8.37 5.63
C LEU A 101 -5.30 7.35 5.39
N TYR A 102 -4.08 7.84 5.18
CA TYR A 102 -2.93 6.98 4.94
C TYR A 102 -2.55 6.16 6.19
N TRP A 103 -2.59 6.77 7.38
CA TRP A 103 -2.39 6.05 8.63
C TRP A 103 -3.44 4.96 8.85
N ALA A 104 -4.72 5.27 8.65
CA ALA A 104 -5.81 4.30 8.79
C ALA A 104 -5.66 3.12 7.82
N SER A 105 -5.27 3.38 6.56
CA SER A 105 -5.00 2.33 5.58
C SER A 105 -3.94 1.35 6.07
N TRP A 106 -2.83 1.85 6.60
CA TRP A 106 -1.76 0.99 7.10
C TRP A 106 -2.14 0.22 8.36
N VAL A 107 -2.92 0.80 9.25
CA VAL A 107 -3.41 0.11 10.46
C VAL A 107 -4.39 -1.01 10.08
N PHE A 108 -5.27 -0.80 9.09
CA PHE A 108 -6.14 -1.85 8.56
C PHE A 108 -5.33 -2.99 7.94
N ILE A 109 -4.24 -2.69 7.22
CA ILE A 109 -3.33 -3.70 6.69
C ILE A 109 -2.68 -4.49 7.83
N VAL A 110 -2.20 -3.86 8.90
CA VAL A 110 -1.64 -4.60 10.06
C VAL A 110 -2.66 -5.60 10.62
N GLY A 111 -3.90 -5.16 10.83
CA GLY A 111 -4.97 -6.03 11.33
C GLY A 111 -5.30 -7.20 10.41
N LEU A 112 -5.36 -6.93 9.11
CA LEU A 112 -5.64 -7.92 8.08
C LEU A 112 -4.52 -8.96 7.97
N GLU A 113 -3.26 -8.53 7.91
CA GLU A 113 -2.11 -9.42 7.82
C GLU A 113 -1.97 -10.29 9.08
N ALA A 114 -2.18 -9.69 10.27
CA ALA A 114 -2.15 -10.42 11.52
C ALA A 114 -3.18 -11.56 11.56
N ALA A 115 -4.39 -11.29 11.09
CA ALA A 115 -5.46 -12.25 11.04
C ALA A 115 -5.17 -13.41 10.09
N LEU A 116 -4.63 -13.13 8.91
CA LEU A 116 -4.25 -14.15 7.93
C LEU A 116 -3.09 -15.03 8.42
N ILE A 117 -2.09 -14.43 9.07
CA ILE A 117 -0.99 -15.18 9.68
C ILE A 117 -1.55 -16.13 10.75
N GLY A 118 -2.46 -15.65 11.61
CA GLY A 118 -3.13 -16.49 12.59
C GLY A 118 -3.90 -17.65 11.97
N GLY A 119 -4.60 -17.41 10.86
CA GLY A 119 -5.29 -18.44 10.07
C GLY A 119 -4.34 -19.50 9.50
N MET A 120 -3.22 -19.08 8.91
CA MET A 120 -2.20 -20.00 8.39
C MET A 120 -1.54 -20.83 9.50
N LEU A 121 -1.25 -20.21 10.65
CA LEU A 121 -0.71 -20.94 11.80
C LEU A 121 -1.70 -21.99 12.34
N HIS A 122 -2.98 -21.66 12.39
CA HIS A 122 -4.01 -22.60 12.77
C HIS A 122 -4.12 -23.78 11.80
N ASN A 123 -4.03 -23.52 10.50
CA ASN A 123 -4.05 -24.57 9.47
C ASN A 123 -2.86 -25.52 9.57
N TRP A 124 -1.66 -25.03 9.92
CA TRP A 124 -0.48 -25.87 10.12
C TRP A 124 -0.45 -26.53 11.49
N PHE A 125 -0.93 -25.83 12.52
CA PHE A 125 -0.93 -26.25 13.90
C PHE A 125 -2.31 -26.02 14.54
N PRO A 126 -3.28 -26.93 14.35
CA PRO A 126 -4.66 -26.74 14.82
C PRO A 126 -4.82 -26.49 16.33
N ILE A 127 -3.80 -26.85 17.14
CA ILE A 127 -3.75 -26.56 18.56
C ILE A 127 -3.64 -25.06 18.87
N ILE A 128 -3.13 -24.25 17.91
CA ILE A 128 -2.99 -22.82 18.07
C ILE A 128 -4.28 -22.15 17.57
N PRO A 129 -5.09 -21.55 18.45
CA PRO A 129 -6.26 -20.77 18.01
C PRO A 129 -5.82 -19.58 17.13
N ILE A 130 -6.63 -19.20 16.14
CA ILE A 130 -6.33 -18.13 15.20
C ILE A 130 -5.94 -16.83 15.93
N TRP A 131 -6.70 -16.46 16.99
CA TRP A 131 -6.43 -15.25 17.75
C TRP A 131 -5.08 -15.28 18.49
N VAL A 132 -4.65 -16.44 18.97
CA VAL A 132 -3.33 -16.59 19.64
C VAL A 132 -2.22 -16.35 18.62
N GLY A 133 -2.33 -16.93 17.43
CA GLY A 133 -1.38 -16.72 16.32
C GLY A 133 -1.34 -15.26 15.90
N SER A 134 -2.50 -14.62 15.71
CA SER A 134 -2.62 -13.22 15.29
C SER A 134 -1.99 -12.27 16.32
N ILE A 135 -2.34 -12.42 17.60
CA ILE A 135 -1.80 -11.58 18.70
C ILE A 135 -0.30 -11.84 18.87
N GLY A 136 0.11 -13.10 18.88
CA GLY A 136 1.51 -13.49 19.10
C GLY A 136 2.44 -12.88 18.04
N VAL A 137 2.09 -12.99 16.75
CA VAL A 137 2.91 -12.44 15.67
C VAL A 137 2.90 -10.92 15.69
N THR A 138 1.75 -10.27 15.92
CA THR A 138 1.69 -8.81 16.02
C THR A 138 2.51 -8.29 17.18
N LEU A 139 2.46 -8.97 18.34
CA LEU A 139 3.29 -8.63 19.51
C LEU A 139 4.79 -8.78 19.19
N LEU A 140 5.18 -9.88 18.55
CA LEU A 140 6.56 -10.11 18.11
C LEU A 140 7.06 -8.98 17.18
N MET A 141 6.26 -8.61 16.17
CA MET A 141 6.61 -7.53 15.25
C MET A 141 6.64 -6.17 15.96
N THR A 142 5.76 -5.93 16.93
CA THR A 142 5.76 -4.73 17.77
C THR A 142 7.08 -4.62 18.55
N ILE A 143 7.51 -5.71 19.19
CA ILE A 143 8.77 -5.78 19.94
C ILE A 143 9.96 -5.50 19.01
N ILE A 144 10.00 -6.11 17.81
CA ILE A 144 11.07 -5.91 16.83
C ILE A 144 11.12 -4.42 16.39
N ASN A 145 9.97 -3.80 16.13
CA ASN A 145 9.90 -2.38 15.75
C ASN A 145 10.33 -1.42 16.87
N ILE A 146 10.09 -1.79 18.14
CA ILE A 146 10.56 -1.02 19.32
C ILE A 146 12.07 -1.17 19.49
N TYR A 147 12.63 -2.33 19.14
CA TYR A 147 14.02 -2.67 19.46
C TYR A 147 15.03 -1.95 18.56
N SER A 148 14.87 -1.96 17.22
CA SER A 148 15.87 -1.35 16.32
C SER A 148 15.37 -1.11 14.89
N VAL A 149 15.56 0.11 14.38
CA VAL A 149 15.31 0.48 12.97
C VAL A 149 16.31 -0.20 12.01
N LYS A 150 17.56 -0.41 12.45
CA LYS A 150 18.59 -1.07 11.63
C LYS A 150 18.25 -2.55 11.39
N SER A 151 17.79 -3.23 12.42
CA SER A 151 17.37 -4.64 12.34
C SER A 151 16.16 -4.80 11.43
N PHE A 152 15.24 -3.82 11.41
CA PHE A 152 14.13 -3.77 10.45
C PHE A 152 14.63 -3.84 9.01
N GLY A 153 15.61 -3.00 8.62
CA GLY A 153 16.11 -2.95 7.24
C GLY A 153 16.77 -4.24 6.75
N GLU A 154 17.58 -4.89 7.59
CA GLU A 154 18.21 -6.18 7.23
C GLU A 154 17.18 -7.32 7.17
N PHE A 155 16.25 -7.36 8.11
CA PHE A 155 15.19 -8.36 8.15
C PHE A 155 14.30 -8.25 6.89
N GLU A 156 13.84 -7.04 6.57
CA GLU A 156 13.01 -6.78 5.40
C GLU A 156 13.75 -7.06 4.08
N TYR A 157 15.06 -6.82 4.02
CA TYR A 157 15.88 -7.17 2.85
C TYR A 157 15.81 -8.65 2.52
N TRP A 158 16.03 -9.53 3.51
CA TRP A 158 16.01 -10.98 3.30
C TRP A 158 14.61 -11.52 3.00
N LEU A 159 13.59 -11.03 3.70
CA LEU A 159 12.22 -11.42 3.44
C LEU A 159 11.79 -11.00 2.02
N SER A 160 12.16 -9.80 1.59
CA SER A 160 11.88 -9.31 0.23
C SER A 160 12.62 -10.12 -0.85
N PHE A 161 13.85 -10.51 -0.59
CA PHE A 161 14.64 -11.35 -1.50
C PHE A 161 13.96 -12.71 -1.74
N ILE A 162 13.49 -13.36 -0.68
CA ILE A 162 12.77 -14.64 -0.75
C ILE A 162 11.50 -14.50 -1.58
N LYS A 163 10.68 -13.46 -1.32
CA LYS A 163 9.43 -13.22 -2.06
C LYS A 163 9.66 -13.01 -3.56
N VAL A 164 10.61 -12.16 -3.89
CA VAL A 164 10.94 -11.83 -5.28
C VAL A 164 11.45 -13.07 -6.02
N THR A 165 12.33 -13.86 -5.39
CA THR A 165 12.85 -15.11 -5.99
C THR A 165 11.71 -16.08 -6.26
N ALA A 166 10.78 -16.26 -5.32
CA ALA A 166 9.65 -17.17 -5.49
C ALA A 166 8.72 -16.76 -6.65
N ILE A 167 8.43 -15.46 -6.79
CA ILE A 167 7.63 -14.98 -7.93
C ILE A 167 8.38 -15.14 -9.25
N LEU A 168 9.68 -14.87 -9.29
CA LEU A 168 10.45 -15.05 -10.51
C LEU A 168 10.48 -16.52 -10.95
N VAL A 169 10.65 -17.45 -10.01
CA VAL A 169 10.55 -18.90 -10.30
C VAL A 169 9.16 -19.22 -10.85
N PHE A 170 8.09 -18.74 -10.22
CA PHE A 170 6.73 -18.94 -10.72
C PHE A 170 6.53 -18.39 -12.14
N LEU A 171 7.04 -17.18 -12.43
CA LEU A 171 6.94 -16.56 -13.75
C LEU A 171 7.69 -17.36 -14.80
N VAL A 172 8.89 -17.84 -14.47
CA VAL A 172 9.71 -18.66 -15.41
C VAL A 172 9.02 -19.99 -15.70
N VAL A 173 8.60 -20.72 -14.67
CA VAL A 173 7.90 -22.01 -14.82
C VAL A 173 6.60 -21.84 -15.58
N GLY A 174 5.75 -20.88 -15.18
CA GLY A 174 4.47 -20.63 -15.83
C GLY A 174 4.63 -20.20 -17.30
N THR A 175 5.61 -19.36 -17.60
CA THR A 175 5.92 -18.97 -18.98
C THR A 175 6.36 -20.19 -19.80
N ALA A 176 7.26 -21.02 -19.26
CA ALA A 176 7.70 -22.25 -19.95
C ALA A 176 6.54 -23.23 -20.21
N MET A 177 5.57 -23.33 -19.27
CA MET A 177 4.34 -24.12 -19.47
C MET A 177 3.49 -23.57 -20.61
N ILE A 178 3.25 -22.27 -20.66
CA ILE A 178 2.41 -21.62 -21.70
C ILE A 178 3.02 -21.83 -23.11
N PHE A 179 4.34 -21.78 -23.24
CA PHE A 179 5.02 -21.98 -24.52
C PHE A 179 5.29 -23.46 -24.87
N GLY A 180 4.84 -24.42 -24.05
CA GLY A 180 5.05 -25.86 -24.31
C GLY A 180 6.50 -26.34 -24.16
N ILE A 181 7.33 -25.54 -23.48
CA ILE A 181 8.75 -25.91 -23.22
C ILE A 181 8.85 -26.77 -21.95
N TRP A 182 7.81 -26.73 -21.09
CA TRP A 182 7.80 -27.44 -19.81
C TRP A 182 7.49 -28.93 -20.01
N PRO A 183 8.32 -29.85 -19.45
CA PRO A 183 8.11 -31.29 -19.62
C PRO A 183 6.75 -31.75 -19.06
N ASN A 184 6.10 -32.67 -19.76
CA ASN A 184 4.82 -33.30 -19.33
C ASN A 184 3.65 -32.34 -19.12
N TYR A 185 3.68 -31.17 -19.76
CA TYR A 185 2.55 -30.24 -19.76
C TYR A 185 2.18 -29.83 -21.18
N GLU A 186 0.93 -30.04 -21.56
CA GLU A 186 0.39 -29.60 -22.86
C GLU A 186 -0.26 -28.23 -22.70
N PRO A 187 0.16 -27.18 -23.44
CA PRO A 187 -0.44 -25.86 -23.39
C PRO A 187 -1.90 -25.91 -23.85
N LYS A 188 -2.78 -25.27 -23.08
CA LYS A 188 -4.21 -25.19 -23.41
C LYS A 188 -4.55 -24.16 -24.50
N GLY A 189 -3.56 -23.40 -24.96
CA GLY A 189 -3.75 -22.36 -25.98
C GLY A 189 -4.58 -21.17 -25.49
N LEU A 190 -5.06 -20.36 -26.44
CA LEU A 190 -5.92 -19.21 -26.14
C LEU A 190 -7.38 -19.61 -25.86
N ASP A 191 -7.78 -20.83 -26.16
CA ASP A 191 -9.14 -21.32 -25.98
C ASP A 191 -9.56 -21.31 -24.50
N ILE A 192 -8.61 -21.46 -23.57
CA ILE A 192 -8.86 -21.36 -22.15
C ILE A 192 -9.42 -19.96 -21.72
N LEU A 193 -9.12 -18.90 -22.48
CA LEU A 193 -9.57 -17.55 -22.20
C LEU A 193 -11.01 -17.31 -22.66
N THR A 194 -11.50 -18.08 -23.64
CA THR A 194 -12.81 -17.87 -24.24
C THR A 194 -13.76 -19.04 -24.09
N GLY A 195 -13.24 -20.25 -23.88
CA GLY A 195 -13.99 -21.52 -23.86
C GLY A 195 -14.97 -21.66 -22.70
N TYR A 196 -14.85 -20.88 -21.64
CA TYR A 196 -15.67 -20.96 -20.42
C TYR A 196 -16.60 -19.73 -20.24
N GLY A 197 -17.29 -19.31 -21.30
CA GLY A 197 -18.22 -18.18 -21.23
C GLY A 197 -17.66 -16.84 -21.69
N GLY A 198 -16.51 -16.86 -22.37
CA GLY A 198 -15.86 -15.68 -22.94
C GLY A 198 -14.83 -15.03 -22.04
N PHE A 199 -14.21 -13.93 -22.53
CA PHE A 199 -13.13 -13.22 -21.83
C PHE A 199 -13.60 -12.49 -20.57
N ALA A 200 -14.85 -11.96 -20.56
CA ALA A 200 -15.44 -11.27 -19.42
C ALA A 200 -16.81 -11.91 -19.08
N PRO A 201 -16.84 -13.16 -18.58
CA PRO A 201 -18.09 -13.95 -18.45
C PRO A 201 -19.09 -13.32 -17.49
N ASN A 202 -18.61 -12.58 -16.49
CA ASN A 202 -19.45 -11.95 -15.46
C ASN A 202 -19.68 -10.44 -15.71
N GLY A 203 -19.31 -9.94 -16.91
CA GLY A 203 -19.50 -8.55 -17.30
C GLY A 203 -18.51 -7.57 -16.67
N ILE A 204 -18.84 -6.26 -16.74
CA ILE A 204 -17.91 -5.18 -16.37
C ILE A 204 -17.86 -4.90 -14.86
N VAL A 205 -18.94 -5.20 -14.11
CA VAL A 205 -19.03 -4.87 -12.70
C VAL A 205 -17.95 -5.55 -11.86
N PRO A 206 -17.68 -6.87 -11.99
CA PRO A 206 -16.57 -7.51 -11.28
C PRO A 206 -15.20 -6.94 -11.66
N ILE A 207 -15.00 -6.47 -12.90
CA ILE A 207 -13.76 -5.84 -13.35
C ILE A 207 -13.51 -4.55 -12.54
N LEU A 208 -14.54 -3.70 -12.38
CA LEU A 208 -14.47 -2.47 -11.59
C LEU A 208 -14.25 -2.76 -10.10
N THR A 209 -14.93 -3.77 -9.56
CA THR A 209 -14.75 -4.22 -8.18
C THR A 209 -13.31 -4.68 -7.93
N ALA A 210 -12.77 -5.48 -8.83
CA ALA A 210 -11.41 -5.97 -8.74
C ALA A 210 -10.37 -4.84 -8.75
N ILE A 211 -10.57 -3.74 -9.50
CA ILE A 211 -9.66 -2.60 -9.52
C ILE A 211 -9.45 -2.04 -8.09
N VAL A 212 -10.53 -1.90 -7.30
CA VAL A 212 -10.44 -1.39 -5.91
C VAL A 212 -9.56 -2.31 -5.06
N PHE A 213 -9.78 -3.62 -5.13
CA PHE A 213 -9.00 -4.60 -4.40
C PHE A 213 -7.54 -4.67 -4.89
N VAL A 214 -7.31 -4.53 -6.20
CA VAL A 214 -5.95 -4.53 -6.76
C VAL A 214 -5.18 -3.28 -6.33
N ILE A 215 -5.83 -2.11 -6.19
CA ILE A 215 -5.21 -0.91 -5.63
C ILE A 215 -4.74 -1.18 -4.20
N PHE A 216 -5.55 -1.85 -3.35
CA PHE A 216 -5.08 -2.34 -2.05
C PHE A 216 -3.87 -3.27 -2.20
N SER A 217 -3.92 -4.23 -3.12
CA SER A 217 -2.86 -5.23 -3.32
C SER A 217 -1.50 -4.61 -3.70
N ILE A 218 -1.51 -3.42 -4.30
CA ILE A 218 -0.32 -2.69 -4.76
C ILE A 218 0.09 -1.59 -3.75
N CYS A 219 -0.71 -1.37 -2.70
CA CYS A 219 -0.40 -0.41 -1.64
C CYS A 219 1.01 -0.68 -1.07
N GLY A 220 1.80 0.37 -0.92
CA GLY A 220 3.22 0.28 -0.52
C GLY A 220 4.20 0.62 -1.65
N ALA A 221 3.75 0.67 -2.92
CA ALA A 221 4.60 1.10 -4.03
C ALA A 221 5.14 2.53 -3.81
N GLU A 222 4.33 3.38 -3.19
CA GLU A 222 4.62 4.77 -2.86
C GLU A 222 5.68 4.92 -1.76
N VAL A 223 5.81 3.96 -0.85
CA VAL A 223 6.85 3.96 0.21
C VAL A 223 8.25 3.99 -0.39
N ALA A 224 8.41 3.39 -1.58
CA ALA A 224 9.66 3.42 -2.31
C ALA A 224 10.12 4.85 -2.68
N ALA A 225 9.18 5.72 -3.07
CA ALA A 225 9.47 7.11 -3.41
C ALA A 225 9.81 7.92 -2.15
N ILE A 226 9.11 7.69 -1.04
CA ILE A 226 9.38 8.34 0.26
C ILE A 226 10.76 7.92 0.77
N ALA A 227 11.04 6.61 0.80
CA ALA A 227 12.34 6.11 1.26
C ALA A 227 13.50 6.58 0.39
N ALA A 228 13.30 6.72 -0.93
CA ALA A 228 14.29 7.26 -1.84
C ALA A 228 14.57 8.76 -1.58
N ALA A 229 13.57 9.51 -1.13
CA ALA A 229 13.72 10.91 -0.76
C ALA A 229 14.60 11.10 0.48
N GLU A 230 14.64 10.13 1.40
CA GLU A 230 15.49 10.14 2.61
C GLU A 230 16.92 9.57 2.39
N SER A 231 17.28 9.23 1.15
CA SER A 231 18.57 8.62 0.80
C SER A 231 19.69 9.64 0.56
N ASP A 232 20.95 9.16 0.43
CA ASP A 232 22.13 10.00 0.23
C ASP A 232 22.09 10.79 -1.11
N ASN A 233 21.38 10.28 -2.13
CA ASN A 233 21.20 10.98 -3.40
C ASN A 233 19.72 10.94 -3.84
N PRO A 234 18.87 11.78 -3.23
CA PRO A 234 17.43 11.72 -3.40
C PRO A 234 16.97 11.83 -4.85
N ALA A 235 17.49 12.82 -5.61
CA ALA A 235 17.08 13.06 -6.99
C ALA A 235 17.27 11.83 -7.90
N LYS A 236 18.45 11.19 -7.82
CA LYS A 236 18.75 9.99 -8.62
C LYS A 236 17.98 8.76 -8.14
N ASN A 237 17.84 8.62 -6.83
CA ASN A 237 17.19 7.46 -6.23
C ASN A 237 15.66 7.49 -6.41
N ILE A 238 15.02 8.65 -6.40
CA ILE A 238 13.60 8.80 -6.71
C ILE A 238 13.30 8.38 -8.15
N VAL A 239 14.08 8.87 -9.13
CA VAL A 239 13.95 8.47 -10.55
C VAL A 239 14.07 6.96 -10.71
N ARG A 240 15.09 6.37 -10.06
CA ARG A 240 15.31 4.93 -10.10
C ARG A 240 14.19 4.15 -9.42
N ALA A 241 13.69 4.61 -8.26
CA ALA A 241 12.60 3.99 -7.55
C ALA A 241 11.32 3.94 -8.40
N ILE A 242 10.93 5.05 -9.02
CA ILE A 242 9.73 5.11 -9.87
C ILE A 242 9.85 4.18 -11.08
N ARG A 243 10.96 4.25 -11.82
CA ARG A 243 11.17 3.38 -12.97
C ARG A 243 11.13 1.89 -12.59
N ASN A 244 11.68 1.54 -11.44
CA ASN A 244 11.63 0.19 -10.93
C ASN A 244 10.22 -0.24 -10.51
N VAL A 245 9.39 0.65 -9.98
CA VAL A 245 7.98 0.37 -9.65
C VAL A 245 7.21 -0.03 -10.92
N VAL A 246 7.34 0.72 -12.01
CA VAL A 246 6.65 0.44 -13.29
C VAL A 246 6.93 -0.99 -13.76
N PHE A 247 8.23 -1.35 -13.85
CA PHE A 247 8.63 -2.67 -14.32
C PHE A 247 8.11 -3.79 -13.41
N ARG A 248 8.16 -3.58 -12.09
CA ARG A 248 7.74 -4.59 -11.12
C ARG A 248 6.24 -4.83 -11.12
N LEU A 249 5.44 -3.77 -11.17
CA LEU A 249 3.98 -3.89 -11.20
C LEU A 249 3.53 -4.64 -12.46
N GLY A 250 4.08 -4.29 -13.62
CA GLY A 250 3.80 -5.00 -14.86
C GLY A 250 4.19 -6.49 -14.78
N LEU A 251 5.43 -6.76 -14.36
CA LEU A 251 5.95 -8.13 -14.34
C LEU A 251 5.29 -8.99 -13.25
N PHE A 252 5.23 -8.52 -12.01
CA PHE A 252 4.79 -9.37 -10.90
C PHE A 252 3.28 -9.46 -10.78
N PHE A 253 2.54 -8.37 -11.01
CA PHE A 253 1.09 -8.39 -10.89
C PHE A 253 0.42 -8.81 -12.19
N VAL A 254 0.63 -8.08 -13.27
CA VAL A 254 -0.02 -8.39 -14.55
C VAL A 254 0.51 -9.69 -15.13
N GLY A 255 1.83 -9.93 -15.07
CA GLY A 255 2.46 -11.16 -15.56
C GLY A 255 1.98 -12.40 -14.80
N SER A 256 1.89 -12.36 -13.47
CA SER A 256 1.40 -13.50 -12.69
C SER A 256 -0.06 -13.83 -13.03
N VAL A 257 -0.93 -12.80 -13.12
CA VAL A 257 -2.34 -13.01 -13.47
C VAL A 257 -2.48 -13.55 -14.88
N ALA A 258 -1.72 -13.02 -15.84
CA ALA A 258 -1.70 -13.52 -17.21
C ALA A 258 -1.33 -15.00 -17.27
N ILE A 259 -0.30 -15.43 -16.53
CA ILE A 259 0.08 -16.85 -16.43
C ILE A 259 -1.05 -17.68 -15.81
N MET A 260 -1.66 -17.23 -14.73
CA MET A 260 -2.72 -17.97 -14.06
C MET A 260 -3.91 -18.24 -14.97
N ILE A 261 -4.41 -17.21 -15.67
CA ILE A 261 -5.57 -17.35 -16.57
C ILE A 261 -5.29 -18.18 -17.83
N MET A 262 -3.99 -18.32 -18.21
CA MET A 262 -3.57 -19.16 -19.33
C MET A 262 -3.36 -20.63 -18.96
N ILE A 263 -3.23 -20.96 -17.67
CA ILE A 263 -2.97 -22.33 -17.19
C ILE A 263 -4.21 -22.92 -16.53
N VAL A 264 -4.92 -22.12 -15.72
CA VAL A 264 -6.06 -22.57 -14.90
C VAL A 264 -7.35 -21.99 -15.44
N PRO A 265 -8.41 -22.82 -15.67
CA PRO A 265 -9.73 -22.31 -15.99
C PRO A 265 -10.22 -21.38 -14.88
N TRP A 266 -10.75 -20.23 -15.28
CA TRP A 266 -11.16 -19.18 -14.33
C TRP A 266 -12.29 -19.62 -13.37
N ASN A 267 -13.08 -20.64 -13.73
CA ASN A 267 -14.19 -21.19 -12.95
C ASN A 267 -13.79 -22.35 -12.02
N ASP A 268 -12.51 -22.74 -11.99
CA ASP A 268 -12.01 -23.77 -11.10
C ASP A 268 -11.66 -23.19 -9.72
N SER A 269 -12.65 -23.19 -8.82
CA SER A 269 -12.49 -22.66 -7.46
C SER A 269 -11.43 -23.38 -6.62
N LYS A 270 -11.23 -24.70 -6.86
CA LYS A 270 -10.23 -25.49 -6.11
C LYS A 270 -8.82 -25.09 -6.51
N LEU A 271 -8.56 -24.95 -7.83
CA LEU A 271 -7.27 -24.52 -8.31
C LEU A 271 -6.98 -23.05 -7.95
N LEU A 272 -8.00 -22.20 -7.94
CA LEU A 272 -7.85 -20.78 -7.63
C LEU A 272 -7.87 -20.46 -6.13
N ALA A 273 -8.13 -21.42 -5.26
CA ALA A 273 -7.96 -21.24 -3.80
C ALA A 273 -6.50 -20.96 -3.40
N ALA A 274 -5.54 -21.57 -4.10
CA ALA A 274 -4.11 -21.34 -3.89
C ALA A 274 -3.35 -21.36 -5.24
N PRO A 275 -3.57 -20.36 -6.12
CA PRO A 275 -3.19 -20.47 -7.53
C PRO A 275 -1.69 -20.66 -7.75
N TYR A 276 -0.83 -19.99 -6.97
CA TYR A 276 0.61 -20.17 -7.09
C TYR A 276 1.07 -21.61 -6.77
N ALA A 277 0.57 -22.16 -5.65
CA ALA A 277 0.93 -23.52 -5.24
C ALA A 277 0.36 -24.56 -6.21
N ASN A 278 -0.88 -24.40 -6.64
CA ASN A 278 -1.54 -25.36 -7.51
C ASN A 278 -0.94 -25.40 -8.91
N ILE A 279 -0.53 -24.27 -9.48
CA ILE A 279 0.17 -24.23 -10.76
C ILE A 279 1.53 -24.94 -10.68
N LEU A 280 2.29 -24.76 -9.60
CA LEU A 280 3.53 -25.49 -9.38
C LEU A 280 3.30 -27.00 -9.20
N THR A 281 2.19 -27.39 -8.59
CA THR A 281 1.79 -28.81 -8.50
C THR A 281 1.45 -29.37 -9.88
N ILE A 282 0.70 -28.64 -10.71
CA ILE A 282 0.41 -29.01 -12.11
C ILE A 282 1.69 -29.12 -12.92
N ALA A 283 2.70 -28.28 -12.67
CA ALA A 283 4.03 -28.37 -13.27
C ALA A 283 4.84 -29.57 -12.79
N GLY A 284 4.32 -30.44 -11.91
CA GLY A 284 5.06 -31.58 -11.36
C GLY A 284 6.09 -31.20 -10.29
N LEU A 285 5.93 -30.03 -9.64
CA LEU A 285 6.83 -29.52 -8.61
C LEU A 285 6.13 -29.43 -7.21
N PRO A 286 5.70 -30.55 -6.60
CA PRO A 286 4.94 -30.52 -5.35
C PRO A 286 5.74 -29.94 -4.16
N ILE A 287 7.07 -30.14 -4.14
CA ILE A 287 7.94 -29.53 -3.12
C ILE A 287 7.96 -28.01 -3.27
N ALA A 288 8.04 -27.48 -4.50
CA ALA A 288 7.97 -26.04 -4.74
C ALA A 288 6.60 -25.45 -4.34
N ALA A 289 5.52 -26.22 -4.50
CA ALA A 289 4.20 -25.83 -4.04
C ALA A 289 4.11 -25.72 -2.50
N GLN A 290 4.79 -26.56 -1.77
CA GLN A 290 4.90 -26.45 -0.31
C GLN A 290 5.78 -25.24 0.11
N ILE A 291 6.91 -25.06 -0.57
CA ILE A 291 7.81 -23.92 -0.34
C ILE A 291 7.06 -22.59 -0.55
N ILE A 292 6.22 -22.49 -1.60
CA ILE A 292 5.48 -21.24 -1.86
C ILE A 292 4.51 -20.89 -0.73
N GLN A 293 3.93 -21.86 -0.03
CA GLN A 293 3.10 -21.58 1.15
C GLN A 293 3.92 -20.95 2.29
N VAL A 294 5.14 -21.44 2.51
CA VAL A 294 6.06 -20.83 3.48
C VAL A 294 6.47 -19.42 3.03
N VAL A 295 6.69 -19.22 1.74
CA VAL A 295 6.99 -17.90 1.17
C VAL A 295 5.82 -16.93 1.35
N ILE A 296 4.58 -17.41 1.18
CA ILE A 296 3.37 -16.60 1.45
C ILE A 296 3.36 -16.18 2.91
N PHE A 297 3.56 -17.10 3.85
CA PHE A 297 3.62 -16.80 5.27
C PHE A 297 4.70 -15.77 5.62
N ILE A 298 5.90 -15.93 5.08
CA ILE A 298 7.00 -14.96 5.18
C ILE A 298 6.59 -13.59 4.61
N SER A 299 5.86 -13.59 3.50
CA SER A 299 5.35 -12.39 2.85
C SER A 299 4.38 -11.62 3.75
N LEU A 300 3.45 -12.32 4.41
CA LEU A 300 2.50 -11.72 5.36
C LEU A 300 3.25 -11.05 6.53
N ILE A 301 4.23 -11.74 7.12
CA ILE A 301 5.07 -11.20 8.21
C ILE A 301 5.80 -9.92 7.76
N SER A 302 6.37 -9.92 6.57
CA SER A 302 7.08 -8.77 6.01
C SER A 302 6.13 -7.59 5.80
N VAL A 303 4.93 -7.80 5.23
CA VAL A 303 3.95 -6.71 5.03
C VAL A 303 3.45 -6.18 6.36
N LEU A 304 3.13 -7.05 7.34
CA LEU A 304 2.75 -6.64 8.70
C LEU A 304 3.83 -5.78 9.36
N ASN A 305 5.09 -6.20 9.26
CA ASN A 305 6.23 -5.47 9.81
C ASN A 305 6.39 -4.09 9.15
N SER A 306 6.33 -4.02 7.84
CA SER A 306 6.42 -2.78 7.06
C SER A 306 5.22 -1.85 7.30
N ALA A 307 4.02 -2.40 7.45
CA ALA A 307 2.80 -1.66 7.75
C ALA A 307 2.87 -1.02 9.15
N LEU A 308 3.33 -1.78 10.15
CA LEU A 308 3.52 -1.26 11.52
C LEU A 308 4.61 -0.19 11.57
N TYR A 309 5.71 -0.40 10.83
CA TYR A 309 6.76 0.61 10.66
C TYR A 309 6.20 1.90 10.07
N THR A 310 5.49 1.82 8.94
CA THR A 310 4.96 2.96 8.20
C THR A 310 3.90 3.71 9.00
N SER A 311 2.92 3.01 9.58
CA SER A 311 1.85 3.62 10.38
C SER A 311 2.40 4.37 11.60
N SER A 312 3.38 3.80 12.29
CA SER A 312 3.97 4.42 13.47
C SER A 312 4.78 5.69 13.13
N ARG A 313 5.50 5.73 12.00
CA ARG A 313 6.23 6.92 11.54
C ARG A 313 5.28 8.01 11.07
N MET A 314 4.19 7.62 10.38
CA MET A 314 3.16 8.57 9.98
C MET A 314 2.50 9.22 11.20
N LEU A 315 2.16 8.44 12.22
CA LEU A 315 1.56 8.96 13.46
C LEU A 315 2.51 9.89 14.22
N LEU A 316 3.81 9.54 14.29
CA LEU A 316 4.87 10.39 14.83
C LEU A 316 4.96 11.72 14.09
N GLU A 317 5.00 11.69 12.76
CA GLU A 317 5.13 12.88 11.92
C GLU A 317 3.92 13.80 12.05
N MET A 318 2.71 13.24 11.98
CA MET A 318 1.47 13.99 12.22
C MET A 318 1.46 14.64 13.61
N SER A 319 1.94 13.94 14.64
CA SER A 319 2.02 14.49 15.99
C SER A 319 3.04 15.63 16.10
N ARG A 320 4.19 15.55 15.40
CA ARG A 320 5.17 16.64 15.34
C ARG A 320 4.64 17.88 14.64
N GLN A 321 3.82 17.68 13.61
CA GLN A 321 3.13 18.77 12.88
C GLN A 321 1.93 19.33 13.64
N GLY A 322 1.59 18.81 14.83
CA GLY A 322 0.42 19.22 15.59
C GLY A 322 -0.91 18.66 15.08
N ASN A 323 -0.86 17.71 14.14
CA ASN A 323 -2.01 17.07 13.51
C ASN A 323 -2.49 15.79 14.22
N ALA A 324 -1.77 15.35 15.28
CA ALA A 324 -2.13 14.22 16.14
C ALA A 324 -1.74 14.52 17.60
N PRO A 325 -2.27 13.78 18.59
CA PRO A 325 -1.95 13.97 20.00
C PRO A 325 -0.45 14.00 20.29
N LYS A 326 0.02 14.96 21.11
CA LYS A 326 1.44 15.17 21.42
C LYS A 326 2.13 13.96 22.04
N ILE A 327 1.39 13.04 22.64
CA ILE A 327 1.94 11.81 23.22
C ILE A 327 2.71 10.98 22.18
N PHE A 328 2.30 10.99 20.92
CA PHE A 328 2.93 10.24 19.82
C PHE A 328 4.20 10.89 19.28
N SER A 329 4.51 12.16 19.64
CA SER A 329 5.73 12.86 19.23
C SER A 329 6.97 12.45 20.04
N HIS A 330 6.79 11.71 21.15
CA HIS A 330 7.88 11.37 22.05
C HIS A 330 8.73 10.19 21.55
N ILE A 331 10.02 10.41 21.42
CA ILE A 331 11.02 9.36 21.19
C ILE A 331 11.73 9.11 22.52
N LYS A 332 11.22 8.15 23.30
CA LYS A 332 11.76 7.83 24.64
C LYS A 332 12.97 6.91 24.62
N ASN A 333 13.27 6.25 23.50
CA ASN A 333 14.31 5.23 23.44
C ASN A 333 15.63 5.82 22.89
N ARG A 334 16.78 5.49 23.52
CA ARG A 334 18.14 5.81 22.98
C ARG A 334 18.38 5.29 21.56
N ARG A 335 17.54 4.34 21.09
CA ARG A 335 17.58 3.71 19.76
C ARG A 335 16.74 4.42 18.70
N GLY A 336 16.05 5.52 19.05
CA GLY A 336 15.29 6.35 18.10
C GLY A 336 13.90 5.80 17.69
N ALA A 337 13.36 4.79 18.36
CA ALA A 337 12.05 4.24 18.04
C ALA A 337 10.92 5.06 18.71
N PRO A 338 9.85 5.41 17.97
CA PRO A 338 8.69 6.14 18.50
C PRO A 338 7.70 5.21 19.21
N VAL A 339 8.09 4.72 20.39
CA VAL A 339 7.35 3.70 21.14
C VAL A 339 5.86 4.02 21.32
N PRO A 340 5.44 5.25 21.72
CA PRO A 340 4.01 5.55 21.84
C PRO A 340 3.24 5.43 20.53
N ALA A 341 3.83 5.85 19.41
CA ALA A 341 3.20 5.77 18.09
C ALA A 341 3.10 4.32 17.59
N ILE A 342 4.10 3.48 17.90
CA ILE A 342 4.08 2.04 17.60
C ILE A 342 2.92 1.39 18.37
N ILE A 343 2.83 1.61 19.69
CA ILE A 343 1.77 1.05 20.53
C ILE A 343 0.40 1.53 20.08
N GLY A 344 0.24 2.84 19.79
CA GLY A 344 -1.03 3.39 19.32
C GLY A 344 -1.51 2.74 18.02
N SER A 345 -0.62 2.55 17.04
CA SER A 345 -0.96 1.85 15.80
C SER A 345 -1.27 0.36 16.03
N THR A 346 -0.54 -0.32 16.93
CA THR A 346 -0.76 -1.73 17.26
C THR A 346 -2.12 -1.96 17.93
N VAL A 347 -2.53 -1.09 18.88
CA VAL A 347 -3.82 -1.23 19.57
C VAL A 347 -4.98 -1.19 18.59
N VAL A 348 -4.97 -0.23 17.65
CA VAL A 348 -6.04 -0.14 16.64
C VAL A 348 -6.00 -1.34 15.69
N ALA A 349 -4.81 -1.83 15.34
CA ALA A 349 -4.66 -3.03 14.54
C ALA A 349 -5.24 -4.29 15.22
N TYR A 350 -5.11 -4.42 16.53
CA TYR A 350 -5.76 -5.50 17.28
C TYR A 350 -7.28 -5.44 17.22
N ILE A 351 -7.87 -4.25 17.29
CA ILE A 351 -9.33 -4.09 17.13
C ILE A 351 -9.76 -4.59 15.74
N CYS A 352 -9.01 -4.22 14.69
CA CYS A 352 -9.28 -4.71 13.33
C CYS A 352 -9.11 -6.24 13.21
N ALA A 353 -8.07 -6.81 13.84
CA ALA A 353 -7.85 -8.24 13.84
C ALA A 353 -8.97 -9.01 14.57
N MET A 354 -9.55 -8.44 15.63
CA MET A 354 -10.68 -9.05 16.32
C MET A 354 -11.92 -9.19 15.43
N LEU A 355 -12.16 -8.26 14.52
CA LEU A 355 -13.28 -8.35 13.57
C LEU A 355 -13.17 -9.58 12.67
N TYR A 356 -11.96 -10.06 12.39
CA TYR A 356 -11.72 -11.24 11.57
C TYR A 356 -12.33 -12.54 12.16
N PHE A 357 -12.52 -12.62 13.48
CA PHE A 357 -13.15 -13.76 14.14
C PHE A 357 -14.62 -13.93 13.78
N ILE A 358 -15.28 -12.87 13.30
CA ILE A 358 -16.70 -12.90 12.96
C ILE A 358 -16.89 -13.68 11.65
N SER A 359 -16.07 -13.38 10.63
CA SER A 359 -16.09 -14.08 9.34
C SER A 359 -14.78 -13.82 8.57
N PRO A 360 -13.83 -14.78 8.58
CA PRO A 360 -12.51 -14.58 7.99
C PRO A 360 -12.51 -14.11 6.53
N GLU A 361 -13.26 -14.80 5.68
CA GLU A 361 -13.27 -14.47 4.25
C GLU A 361 -13.94 -13.12 3.94
N VAL A 362 -15.05 -12.84 4.60
CA VAL A 362 -15.81 -11.59 4.39
C VAL A 362 -14.97 -10.41 4.86
N ILE A 363 -14.35 -10.49 6.04
CA ILE A 363 -13.57 -9.40 6.63
C ILE A 363 -12.29 -9.14 5.83
N PHE A 364 -11.64 -10.18 5.26
CA PHE A 364 -10.47 -9.99 4.40
C PHE A 364 -10.77 -9.07 3.22
N TYR A 365 -11.80 -9.40 2.43
CA TYR A 365 -12.16 -8.58 1.27
C TYR A 365 -12.78 -7.25 1.67
N PHE A 366 -13.51 -7.21 2.78
CA PHE A 366 -14.03 -5.97 3.34
C PHE A 366 -12.91 -5.00 3.70
N LEU A 367 -11.95 -5.40 4.51
CA LEU A 367 -10.82 -4.54 4.91
C LEU A 367 -9.94 -4.19 3.71
N GLY A 368 -9.65 -5.14 2.82
CA GLY A 368 -8.88 -4.90 1.60
C GLY A 368 -9.54 -3.84 0.70
N ASN A 369 -10.84 -3.94 0.47
CA ASN A 369 -11.57 -2.94 -0.31
C ASN A 369 -11.69 -1.59 0.43
N CYS A 370 -11.78 -1.57 1.77
CA CYS A 370 -11.73 -0.33 2.55
C CYS A 370 -10.38 0.37 2.35
N VAL A 371 -9.27 -0.36 2.45
CA VAL A 371 -7.93 0.18 2.18
C VAL A 371 -7.84 0.69 0.75
N GLY A 372 -8.33 -0.08 -0.24
CA GLY A 372 -8.39 0.35 -1.64
C GLY A 372 -9.16 1.67 -1.80
N GLY A 373 -10.32 1.79 -1.18
CA GLY A 373 -11.13 3.02 -1.19
C GLY A 373 -10.42 4.22 -0.57
N LEU A 374 -9.80 4.05 0.60
CA LEU A 374 -9.00 5.09 1.26
C LEU A 374 -7.81 5.53 0.39
N MET A 375 -7.10 4.57 -0.21
CA MET A 375 -5.95 4.86 -1.05
C MET A 375 -6.34 5.57 -2.36
N ILE A 376 -7.50 5.25 -2.96
CA ILE A 376 -8.02 5.99 -4.11
C ILE A 376 -8.17 7.47 -3.76
N VAL A 377 -8.74 7.80 -2.59
CA VAL A 377 -8.90 9.18 -2.13
C VAL A 377 -7.52 9.84 -1.92
N VAL A 378 -6.58 9.16 -1.29
CA VAL A 378 -5.20 9.66 -1.12
C VAL A 378 -4.56 9.96 -2.48
N TYR A 379 -4.72 9.08 -3.47
CA TYR A 379 -4.18 9.26 -4.82
C TYR A 379 -4.82 10.44 -5.56
N ILE A 380 -6.11 10.69 -5.35
CA ILE A 380 -6.78 11.90 -5.86
C ILE A 380 -6.14 13.16 -5.27
N PHE A 381 -5.90 13.20 -3.95
CA PHE A 381 -5.21 14.32 -3.31
C PHE A 381 -3.79 14.51 -3.85
N ILE A 382 -3.05 13.42 -4.08
CA ILE A 382 -1.71 13.48 -4.70
C ILE A 382 -1.80 14.11 -6.10
N ALA A 383 -2.74 13.69 -6.93
CA ALA A 383 -2.89 14.20 -8.28
C ALA A 383 -3.30 15.69 -8.30
N ILE A 384 -4.18 16.12 -7.41
CA ILE A 384 -4.53 17.53 -7.24
C ILE A 384 -3.32 18.34 -6.76
N SER A 385 -2.55 17.79 -5.81
CA SER A 385 -1.32 18.43 -5.30
C SER A 385 -0.30 18.62 -6.42
N GLN A 386 -0.11 17.62 -7.28
CA GLN A 386 0.81 17.67 -8.42
C GLN A 386 0.41 18.76 -9.43
N ILE A 387 -0.87 18.88 -9.76
CA ILE A 387 -1.32 19.92 -10.69
C ILE A 387 -1.04 21.32 -10.14
N ARG A 388 -1.30 21.54 -8.85
CA ARG A 388 -1.03 22.83 -8.18
C ARG A 388 0.47 23.08 -8.02
N PHE A 389 1.24 22.05 -7.61
CA PHE A 389 2.69 22.08 -7.56
C PHE A 389 3.29 22.52 -8.90
N ARG A 390 2.90 21.86 -10.00
CA ARG A 390 3.47 22.11 -11.33
C ARG A 390 3.20 23.54 -11.78
N ARG A 391 1.98 24.05 -11.60
CA ARG A 391 1.62 25.43 -11.91
C ARG A 391 2.42 26.45 -11.09
N TYR A 392 2.70 26.14 -9.83
CA TYR A 392 3.56 26.94 -8.96
C TYR A 392 5.02 26.87 -9.42
N TYR A 393 5.53 25.67 -9.67
CA TYR A 393 6.91 25.43 -10.05
C TYR A 393 7.29 26.14 -11.37
N ASP A 394 6.44 26.03 -12.39
CA ASP A 394 6.66 26.65 -13.70
C ASP A 394 6.68 28.19 -13.61
N LYS A 395 6.03 28.82 -12.62
CA LYS A 395 6.09 30.26 -12.37
C LYS A 395 7.35 30.69 -11.62
N VAL A 396 7.87 29.86 -10.71
CA VAL A 396 8.91 30.26 -9.75
C VAL A 396 10.31 29.81 -10.18
N SER A 397 10.46 28.58 -10.69
CA SER A 397 11.80 28.01 -10.88
C SER A 397 12.37 28.20 -12.29
N GLY A 398 11.59 28.00 -13.32
CA GLY A 398 12.09 27.99 -14.72
C GLY A 398 13.05 26.85 -15.07
N GLU A 399 13.52 26.08 -14.09
CA GLU A 399 14.46 24.97 -14.29
C GLU A 399 13.76 23.70 -14.79
N ARG A 400 14.49 22.86 -15.56
CA ARG A 400 13.95 21.60 -16.05
C ARG A 400 13.93 20.56 -14.94
N LEU A 401 12.75 20.01 -14.65
CA LEU A 401 12.59 18.87 -13.74
C LEU A 401 13.20 17.60 -14.36
N SER A 402 13.87 16.79 -13.53
CA SER A 402 14.42 15.47 -13.92
C SER A 402 13.33 14.42 -14.16
N ILE A 403 12.18 14.57 -13.51
CA ILE A 403 10.97 13.77 -13.71
C ILE A 403 9.82 14.71 -13.98
N LYS A 404 9.01 14.39 -14.99
CA LYS A 404 7.81 15.16 -15.37
C LYS A 404 6.65 14.22 -15.59
N MET A 405 5.45 14.63 -15.18
CA MET A 405 4.21 13.93 -15.55
C MET A 405 4.02 13.99 -17.06
N TRP A 406 3.74 12.83 -17.63
CA TRP A 406 3.48 12.70 -19.07
C TRP A 406 2.21 13.46 -19.45
N LEU A 407 2.20 14.05 -20.64
CA LEU A 407 1.03 14.76 -21.20
C LEU A 407 0.33 15.70 -20.20
N PHE A 408 1.10 16.34 -19.31
CA PHE A 408 0.55 17.32 -18.39
C PHE A 408 -0.11 18.50 -19.13
N PRO A 409 -1.29 18.99 -18.71
CA PRO A 409 -2.07 18.58 -17.53
C PRO A 409 -3.11 17.48 -17.80
N TYR A 410 -3.31 17.08 -19.05
CA TYR A 410 -4.43 16.23 -19.48
C TYR A 410 -4.43 14.88 -18.78
N LEU A 411 -3.29 14.18 -18.74
CA LEU A 411 -3.20 12.86 -18.14
C LEU A 411 -3.38 12.92 -16.61
N SER A 412 -3.01 14.02 -15.95
CA SER A 412 -3.31 14.25 -14.54
C SER A 412 -4.82 14.37 -14.29
N TYR A 413 -5.55 15.10 -15.14
CA TYR A 413 -7.01 15.19 -15.05
C TYR A 413 -7.70 13.86 -15.35
N VAL A 414 -7.25 13.14 -16.36
CA VAL A 414 -7.77 11.80 -16.70
C VAL A 414 -7.57 10.85 -15.51
N THR A 415 -6.41 10.87 -14.87
CA THR A 415 -6.14 10.05 -13.69
C THR A 415 -7.10 10.37 -12.55
N ILE A 416 -7.33 11.66 -12.25
CA ILE A 416 -8.32 12.08 -11.24
C ILE A 416 -9.72 11.61 -11.63
N GLY A 417 -10.11 11.77 -12.91
CA GLY A 417 -11.41 11.34 -13.40
C GLY A 417 -11.65 9.85 -13.21
N ILE A 418 -10.69 9.01 -13.63
CA ILE A 418 -10.80 7.55 -13.49
C ILE A 418 -10.84 7.15 -12.00
N LEU A 419 -9.95 7.68 -11.16
CA LEU A 419 -9.95 7.39 -9.72
C LEU A 419 -11.26 7.80 -9.07
N THR A 420 -11.82 8.96 -9.44
CA THR A 420 -13.11 9.43 -8.92
C THR A 420 -14.25 8.52 -9.37
N VAL A 421 -14.27 8.11 -10.64
CA VAL A 421 -15.28 7.16 -11.15
C VAL A 421 -15.19 5.84 -10.39
N VAL A 422 -13.99 5.26 -10.25
CA VAL A 422 -13.80 4.00 -9.50
C VAL A 422 -14.24 4.14 -8.05
N TYR A 423 -13.96 5.28 -7.40
CA TYR A 423 -14.44 5.54 -6.03
C TYR A 423 -15.96 5.63 -5.95
N LEU A 424 -16.61 6.35 -6.86
CA LEU A 424 -18.06 6.51 -6.88
C LEU A 424 -18.79 5.23 -7.31
N CYS A 425 -18.18 4.38 -8.16
CA CYS A 425 -18.73 3.09 -8.50
C CYS A 425 -18.92 2.18 -7.27
N GLN A 426 -18.11 2.35 -6.22
CA GLN A 426 -18.31 1.62 -4.96
C GLN A 426 -19.65 1.94 -4.28
N MET A 427 -20.21 3.13 -4.48
CA MET A 427 -21.53 3.52 -3.97
C MET A 427 -22.66 2.77 -4.72
N ILE A 428 -22.48 2.56 -6.01
CA ILE A 428 -23.49 1.95 -6.89
C ILE A 428 -23.47 0.42 -6.75
N ILE A 429 -22.27 -0.18 -6.68
CA ILE A 429 -22.08 -1.63 -6.58
C ILE A 429 -22.42 -2.09 -5.16
N GLU A 430 -23.48 -2.88 -5.04
CA GLU A 430 -24.03 -3.29 -3.75
C GLU A 430 -23.01 -3.98 -2.83
N SER A 431 -22.16 -4.85 -3.38
CA SER A 431 -21.12 -5.56 -2.64
C SER A 431 -20.01 -4.65 -2.10
N LEU A 432 -19.86 -3.44 -2.62
CA LEU A 432 -18.85 -2.46 -2.20
C LEU A 432 -19.41 -1.28 -1.36
N ARG A 433 -20.73 -1.17 -1.23
CA ARG A 433 -21.37 -0.07 -0.46
C ARG A 433 -20.86 0.04 0.99
N PRO A 434 -20.75 -1.06 1.77
CA PRO A 434 -20.26 -0.96 3.15
C PRO A 434 -18.83 -0.37 3.24
N GLN A 435 -17.95 -0.76 2.29
CA GLN A 435 -16.58 -0.26 2.23
C GLN A 435 -16.55 1.21 1.81
N PHE A 436 -17.41 1.61 0.87
CA PHE A 436 -17.58 3.02 0.50
C PHE A 436 -18.02 3.86 1.69
N TYR A 437 -19.00 3.40 2.46
CA TYR A 437 -19.47 4.13 3.65
C TYR A 437 -18.38 4.26 4.71
N LEU A 438 -17.61 3.19 4.98
CA LEU A 438 -16.51 3.26 5.94
C LEU A 438 -15.40 4.20 5.47
N SER A 439 -14.96 4.09 4.23
CA SER A 439 -13.91 4.97 3.68
C SER A 439 -14.37 6.43 3.63
N SER A 440 -15.63 6.69 3.28
CA SER A 440 -16.22 8.02 3.29
C SER A 440 -16.38 8.57 4.71
N PHE A 441 -16.73 7.72 5.69
CA PHE A 441 -16.80 8.11 7.09
C PHE A 441 -15.43 8.54 7.62
N VAL A 442 -14.37 7.80 7.33
CA VAL A 442 -13.00 8.17 7.72
C VAL A 442 -12.58 9.47 7.03
N LEU A 443 -12.92 9.66 5.74
CA LEU A 443 -12.63 10.88 5.00
C LEU A 443 -13.34 12.09 5.62
N ILE A 444 -14.67 12.03 5.75
CA ILE A 444 -15.48 13.14 6.28
C ILE A 444 -15.11 13.39 7.74
N GLY A 445 -14.95 12.33 8.53
CA GLY A 445 -14.55 12.41 9.94
C GLY A 445 -13.22 13.12 10.12
N SER A 446 -12.23 12.84 9.29
CA SER A 446 -10.92 13.52 9.33
C SER A 446 -11.04 15.01 8.96
N ILE A 447 -11.84 15.36 7.97
CA ILE A 447 -12.08 16.77 7.60
C ILE A 447 -12.77 17.51 8.74
N VAL A 448 -13.83 16.95 9.30
CA VAL A 448 -14.57 17.54 10.42
C VAL A 448 -13.67 17.72 11.65
N LEU A 449 -12.88 16.69 11.97
CA LEU A 449 -11.92 16.73 13.08
C LEU A 449 -10.90 17.86 12.92
N PHE A 450 -10.39 18.09 11.71
CA PHE A 450 -9.48 19.21 11.43
C PHE A 450 -10.12 20.55 11.80
N PHE A 451 -11.35 20.81 11.36
CA PHE A 451 -12.01 22.08 11.62
C PHE A 451 -12.35 22.27 13.11
N ILE A 452 -12.73 21.19 13.82
CA ILE A 452 -12.96 21.23 15.28
C ILE A 452 -11.66 21.57 16.01
N MET A 453 -10.54 20.89 15.68
CA MET A 453 -9.26 21.15 16.34
C MET A 453 -8.75 22.56 16.09
N ARG A 454 -8.91 23.09 14.87
CA ARG A 454 -8.53 24.46 14.53
C ARG A 454 -9.34 25.48 15.29
N LYS A 455 -10.67 25.27 15.44
CA LYS A 455 -11.53 26.14 16.21
C LYS A 455 -11.17 26.12 17.71
N ALA A 456 -10.84 24.98 18.26
CA ALA A 456 -10.37 24.84 19.64
C ALA A 456 -9.03 25.53 19.89
N SER A 457 -8.10 25.46 18.92
CA SER A 457 -6.80 26.11 19.00
C SER A 457 -6.89 27.65 18.90
N SER A 458 -7.86 28.20 18.16
CA SER A 458 -8.06 29.63 18.04
C SER A 458 -8.73 30.27 19.27
N ARG A 459 -9.34 29.48 20.15
CA ARG A 459 -9.96 29.95 21.41
C ARG A 459 -8.97 30.06 22.58
N ARG A 460 -7.90 29.26 22.58
CA ARG A 460 -6.90 29.20 23.66
C ARG A 460 -6.12 30.51 23.90
N PRO A 461 -5.75 31.34 22.90
CA PRO A 461 -5.07 32.60 23.15
C PRO A 461 -5.94 33.63 23.90
N VAL A 462 -7.25 33.61 23.70
CA VAL A 462 -8.20 34.57 24.33
C VAL A 462 -8.41 34.20 25.80
N GLU A 463 -8.62 32.91 26.10
CA GLU A 463 -8.80 32.44 27.50
C GLU A 463 -7.54 32.66 28.34
N GLN A 464 -6.32 32.43 27.78
CA GLN A 464 -5.07 32.69 28.51
C GLN A 464 -4.78 34.17 28.75
N ILE A 465 -5.26 35.06 27.87
CA ILE A 465 -5.14 36.51 28.04
C ILE A 465 -6.15 36.98 29.07
N GLU A 466 -7.39 36.44 29.06
CA GLU A 466 -8.42 36.77 30.08
C GLU A 466 -8.05 36.25 31.48
N GLU A 467 -7.54 35.00 31.60
CA GLU A 467 -7.03 34.48 32.88
C GLU A 467 -5.86 35.31 33.42
N LYS A 468 -4.94 35.80 32.58
CA LYS A 468 -3.85 36.67 32.99
C LYS A 468 -4.34 38.06 33.42
N LEU A 469 -5.33 38.61 32.73
CA LEU A 469 -5.94 39.89 33.06
C LEU A 469 -6.80 39.86 34.33
N ILE A 470 -7.33 38.69 34.71
CA ILE A 470 -8.11 38.51 35.97
C ILE A 470 -7.16 38.20 37.15
N SER A 471 -5.93 37.74 36.88
CA SER A 471 -4.93 37.39 37.92
C SER A 471 -3.97 38.54 38.26
N GLU A 472 -3.95 39.64 37.50
CA GLU A 472 -3.30 40.93 37.81
C GLU A 472 -4.34 41.92 38.38
#